data_c8dbe64b5c1d8df6ef5f9c8e6ecd7811
#
_entry.id   c8dbe64b5c1d8df6ef5f9c8e6ecd7811
#
_cell.length_a   1.000
_cell.length_b   1.000
_cell.length_c   1.000
_cell.angle_alpha   90.00
_cell.angle_beta   90.00
_cell.angle_gamma   90.00
#
_symmetry.space_group_name_H-M   'P 1'
#
loop_
_entity.id
_entity.type
_entity.pdbx_description
1 polymer ?
#
loop_
_entity_poly.entity_id
_entity_poly.type
_entity_poly.pdbx_seq_one_letter_code
_entity_poly.pdbx_strand_id
1 'polypeptide(L)'
;MKQQMKRMSLVAGALMALMAFMAMNVAAQDGMMKNDKMAGKKMMMDHSKPTVAIIRADWCTACQKIEPTMSELMNRYKDRLNFVVLDVTTDEKTAASAKTARALGIGKFFAANKKNTSTVIVLGKKNKILFKTTHNYDRDAYVRAFDEAVAKASSMSMKKRG
;
A
#
# COMPACT_ATOMS: atom_id res chain seq x y z
N MET A 1 48.74 -54.35 10.09
CA MET A 1 48.03 -55.63 10.33
C MET A 1 46.57 -55.38 10.09
N LYS A 2 46.17 -55.80 8.91
CA LYS A 2 45.27 -56.93 8.67
C LYS A 2 43.89 -56.72 9.27
N GLN A 3 42.95 -56.35 8.31
CA GLN A 3 41.90 -57.28 7.87
C GLN A 3 40.80 -57.44 8.91
N GLN A 4 39.60 -57.28 8.58
CA GLN A 4 38.66 -57.95 7.67
C GLN A 4 37.44 -57.04 7.48
N MET A 5 36.95 -56.63 6.46
CA MET A 5 36.25 -57.23 5.34
C MET A 5 35.35 -58.42 5.63
N LYS A 6 34.11 -58.25 5.23
CA LYS A 6 33.06 -59.22 4.88
C LYS A 6 31.91 -59.23 5.89
N ARG A 7 30.71 -59.20 5.51
CA ARG A 7 29.85 -59.53 4.37
C ARG A 7 28.44 -59.15 4.75
N MET A 8 27.79 -58.48 3.86
CA MET A 8 26.62 -58.99 3.14
C MET A 8 25.48 -59.53 4.01
N SER A 9 24.35 -58.86 3.96
CA SER A 9 23.17 -59.54 3.39
C SER A 9 22.08 -58.54 3.04
N LEU A 10 21.69 -58.61 1.81
CA LEU A 10 20.43 -58.14 1.28
C LEU A 10 19.27 -58.80 2.03
N VAL A 11 18.35 -58.01 2.56
CA VAL A 11 16.97 -58.46 2.67
C VAL A 11 16.12 -57.30 2.17
N ALA A 12 15.59 -57.53 1.00
CA ALA A 12 14.49 -56.76 0.45
C ALA A 12 13.27 -56.93 1.36
N GLY A 13 12.67 -55.85 1.71
CA GLY A 13 11.41 -55.82 2.45
C GLY A 13 10.68 -54.54 2.03
N ALA A 14 9.96 -54.65 0.91
CA ALA A 14 8.97 -53.68 0.53
C ALA A 14 7.87 -53.64 1.60
N LEU A 15 7.75 -52.54 2.29
CA LEU A 15 6.51 -52.21 2.99
C LEU A 15 6.16 -50.78 2.62
N MET A 16 5.26 -50.69 1.64
CA MET A 16 4.46 -49.48 1.41
C MET A 16 3.66 -49.22 2.68
N ALA A 17 4.06 -48.25 3.43
CA ALA A 17 3.17 -47.60 4.37
C ALA A 17 2.75 -46.25 3.76
N LEU A 18 1.58 -46.26 3.16
CA LEU A 18 0.81 -45.06 2.85
C LEU A 18 0.56 -44.34 4.18
N MET A 19 1.41 -43.39 4.50
CA MET A 19 1.06 -42.33 5.45
C MET A 19 0.41 -41.24 4.65
N ALA A 20 -0.92 -41.29 4.64
CA ALA A 20 -1.74 -40.14 4.27
C ALA A 20 -1.37 -38.98 5.19
N PHE A 21 -0.51 -38.08 4.71
CA PHE A 21 -0.32 -36.77 5.29
C PHE A 21 -1.62 -36.00 5.05
N MET A 22 -2.53 -36.09 6.00
CA MET A 22 -3.56 -35.09 6.17
C MET A 22 -2.82 -33.77 6.45
N ALA A 23 -2.56 -33.00 5.41
CA ALA A 23 -2.25 -31.58 5.54
C ALA A 23 -3.48 -30.90 6.14
N MET A 24 -3.49 -30.75 7.45
CA MET A 24 -4.35 -29.78 8.11
C MET A 24 -3.92 -28.41 7.59
N ASN A 25 -4.64 -27.93 6.59
CA ASN A 25 -4.68 -26.51 6.26
C ASN A 25 -5.29 -25.78 7.45
N VAL A 26 -4.46 -25.43 8.41
CA VAL A 26 -4.76 -24.34 9.33
C VAL A 26 -4.63 -23.09 8.49
N ALA A 27 -5.75 -22.66 7.91
CA ALA A 27 -5.89 -21.34 7.37
C ALA A 27 -5.86 -20.37 8.57
N ALA A 28 -4.64 -20.04 9.01
CA ALA A 28 -4.42 -18.82 9.77
C ALA A 28 -4.81 -17.68 8.82
N GLN A 29 -6.00 -17.15 9.01
CA GLN A 29 -6.42 -15.90 8.37
C GLN A 29 -5.65 -14.78 9.05
N ASP A 30 -4.35 -14.66 8.71
CA ASP A 30 -3.63 -13.42 8.88
C ASP A 30 -4.27 -12.42 7.92
N GLY A 31 -5.14 -11.58 8.49
CA GLY A 31 -5.72 -10.40 7.85
C GLY A 31 -4.68 -9.33 7.56
N MET A 32 -3.49 -9.74 7.17
CA MET A 32 -2.43 -8.87 6.67
C MET A 32 -2.75 -8.61 5.20
N MET A 33 -3.39 -7.46 4.92
CA MET A 33 -3.54 -6.95 3.56
C MET A 33 -2.16 -6.96 2.89
N LYS A 34 -1.94 -7.97 2.05
CA LYS A 34 -0.83 -8.02 1.11
C LYS A 34 -1.03 -6.92 0.07
N ASN A 35 -0.62 -5.70 0.44
CA ASN A 35 -0.59 -4.54 -0.45
C ASN A 35 0.55 -4.62 -1.49
N ASP A 36 1.26 -5.75 -1.57
CA ASP A 36 2.41 -5.93 -2.46
C ASP A 36 2.05 -5.98 -3.96
N LYS A 37 0.77 -6.11 -4.30
CA LYS A 37 0.35 -6.11 -5.71
C LYS A 37 0.14 -4.72 -6.32
N MET A 38 0.23 -3.64 -5.54
CA MET A 38 0.07 -2.28 -6.09
C MET A 38 1.36 -1.64 -6.60
N ALA A 39 2.53 -2.17 -6.26
CA ALA A 39 3.81 -1.58 -6.68
C ALA A 39 4.15 -1.76 -8.17
N GLY A 40 3.50 -2.68 -8.88
CA GLY A 40 3.79 -3.01 -10.28
C GLY A 40 2.73 -2.60 -11.30
N LYS A 41 1.52 -2.24 -10.87
CA LYS A 41 0.49 -1.77 -11.80
C LYS A 41 0.76 -0.30 -12.09
N LYS A 42 1.22 0.01 -13.31
CA LYS A 42 1.25 1.38 -13.84
C LYS A 42 -0.12 2.01 -13.52
N MET A 43 -0.16 2.81 -12.46
CA MET A 43 -1.38 3.49 -12.05
C MET A 43 -1.79 4.38 -13.20
N MET A 44 -2.83 3.98 -13.93
CA MET A 44 -3.51 4.87 -14.86
C MET A 44 -4.28 5.87 -13.98
N MET A 45 -3.55 6.93 -13.58
CA MET A 45 -4.17 8.01 -12.83
C MET A 45 -5.11 8.78 -13.75
N ASP A 46 -6.34 8.87 -13.33
CA ASP A 46 -7.30 9.75 -13.99
C ASP A 46 -6.97 11.20 -13.58
N HIS A 47 -6.31 11.92 -14.47
CA HIS A 47 -5.91 13.31 -14.24
C HIS A 47 -7.09 14.27 -14.07
N SER A 48 -8.32 13.83 -14.30
CA SER A 48 -9.52 14.61 -14.02
C SER A 48 -9.90 14.60 -12.54
N LYS A 49 -9.45 13.57 -11.80
CA LYS A 49 -9.76 13.36 -10.38
C LYS A 49 -8.70 13.99 -9.47
N PRO A 50 -9.09 14.56 -8.32
CA PRO A 50 -8.13 14.91 -7.28
C PRO A 50 -7.36 13.68 -6.79
N THR A 51 -6.14 13.92 -6.28
CA THR A 51 -5.27 12.86 -5.79
C THR A 51 -5.02 12.99 -4.31
N VAL A 52 -5.22 11.92 -3.57
CA VAL A 52 -4.82 11.77 -2.16
C VAL A 52 -3.50 11.03 -2.13
N ALA A 53 -2.46 11.66 -1.59
CA ALA A 53 -1.18 11.01 -1.35
C ALA A 53 -0.94 10.83 0.15
N ILE A 54 -0.51 9.63 0.53
CA ILE A 54 -0.32 9.21 1.92
C ILE A 54 1.12 8.77 2.09
N ILE A 55 1.88 9.46 2.96
CA ILE A 55 3.24 9.04 3.34
C ILE A 55 3.13 8.12 4.56
N ARG A 56 3.54 6.87 4.40
CA ARG A 56 3.46 5.86 5.46
C ARG A 56 4.73 5.04 5.60
N ALA A 57 4.87 4.36 6.74
CA ALA A 57 5.84 3.29 6.95
C ALA A 57 5.24 2.22 7.87
N ASP A 58 5.72 0.97 7.76
CA ASP A 58 5.22 -0.14 8.55
C ASP A 58 5.55 0.01 10.05
N TRP A 59 6.69 0.61 10.37
CA TRP A 59 7.11 0.92 11.74
C TRP A 59 6.42 2.16 12.35
N CYS A 60 5.58 2.85 11.61
CA CYS A 60 4.93 4.10 12.05
C CYS A 60 3.64 3.81 12.81
N THR A 61 3.65 3.90 14.14
CA THR A 61 2.46 3.69 14.99
C THR A 61 1.29 4.60 14.63
N ALA A 62 1.56 5.86 14.25
CA ALA A 62 0.52 6.78 13.82
C ALA A 62 -0.12 6.33 12.50
N CYS A 63 0.67 5.74 11.58
CA CYS A 63 0.15 5.18 10.34
C CYS A 63 -0.77 3.99 10.60
N GLN A 64 -0.38 3.09 11.50
CA GLN A 64 -1.20 1.93 11.89
C GLN A 64 -2.54 2.37 12.49
N LYS A 65 -2.56 3.44 13.29
CA LYS A 65 -3.80 3.98 13.88
C LYS A 65 -4.76 4.55 12.84
N ILE A 66 -4.28 5.20 11.79
CA ILE A 66 -5.15 5.77 10.75
C ILE A 66 -5.49 4.78 9.63
N GLU A 67 -4.82 3.65 9.55
CA GLU A 67 -4.97 2.67 8.47
C GLU A 67 -6.40 2.17 8.29
N PRO A 68 -7.15 1.77 9.35
CA PRO A 68 -8.54 1.36 9.19
C PRO A 68 -9.42 2.45 8.58
N THR A 69 -9.27 3.69 9.06
CA THR A 69 -9.99 4.86 8.52
C THR A 69 -9.62 5.12 7.06
N MET A 70 -8.33 5.09 6.73
CA MET A 70 -7.88 5.30 5.34
C MET A 70 -8.37 4.21 4.42
N SER A 71 -8.34 2.94 4.85
CA SER A 71 -8.84 1.80 4.06
C SER A 71 -10.33 1.95 3.75
N GLU A 72 -11.15 2.29 4.73
CA GLU A 72 -12.58 2.59 4.54
C GLU A 72 -12.77 3.73 3.54
N LEU A 73 -12.08 4.85 3.75
CA LEU A 73 -12.23 6.03 2.89
C LEU A 73 -11.71 5.78 1.47
N MET A 74 -10.63 5.03 1.30
CA MET A 74 -10.14 4.62 -0.03
C MET A 74 -11.21 3.82 -0.78
N ASN A 75 -11.87 2.89 -0.12
CA ASN A 75 -12.97 2.12 -0.72
C ASN A 75 -14.18 3.00 -1.06
N ARG A 76 -14.54 3.91 -0.18
CA ARG A 76 -15.69 4.84 -0.37
C ARG A 76 -15.47 5.83 -1.51
N TYR A 77 -14.24 6.29 -1.71
CA TYR A 77 -13.92 7.37 -2.66
C TYR A 77 -13.19 6.90 -3.93
N LYS A 78 -12.93 5.61 -4.12
CA LYS A 78 -12.14 5.05 -5.23
C LYS A 78 -12.56 5.52 -6.63
N ASP A 79 -13.86 5.79 -6.81
CA ASP A 79 -14.39 6.22 -8.11
C ASP A 79 -14.31 7.75 -8.31
N ARG A 80 -14.04 8.51 -7.26
CA ARG A 80 -14.04 9.99 -7.26
C ARG A 80 -12.66 10.60 -7.00
N LEU A 81 -11.75 9.85 -6.38
CA LEU A 81 -10.41 10.27 -6.04
C LEU A 81 -9.38 9.23 -6.50
N ASN A 82 -8.19 9.70 -6.86
CA ASN A 82 -7.03 8.84 -6.98
C ASN A 82 -6.36 8.72 -5.61
N PHE A 83 -5.92 7.52 -5.25
CA PHE A 83 -5.15 7.30 -4.02
C PHE A 83 -3.75 6.80 -4.34
N VAL A 84 -2.75 7.38 -3.71
CA VAL A 84 -1.34 7.02 -3.87
C VAL A 84 -0.71 6.86 -2.51
N VAL A 85 -0.17 5.69 -2.25
CA VAL A 85 0.60 5.40 -1.04
C VAL A 85 2.08 5.58 -1.35
N LEU A 86 2.75 6.43 -0.59
CA LEU A 86 4.17 6.72 -0.65
C LEU A 86 4.83 6.05 0.57
N ASP A 87 5.22 4.79 0.39
CA ASP A 87 5.81 3.97 1.43
C ASP A 87 7.30 4.34 1.62
N VAL A 88 7.69 4.59 2.86
CA VAL A 88 9.06 4.92 3.26
C VAL A 88 9.62 3.94 4.30
N THR A 89 9.09 2.72 4.33
CA THR A 89 9.49 1.68 5.29
C THR A 89 10.96 1.30 5.14
N THR A 90 11.43 1.16 3.90
CA THR A 90 12.83 0.86 3.55
C THR A 90 13.37 1.86 2.55
N ASP A 91 14.67 1.86 2.31
CA ASP A 91 15.31 2.74 1.33
C ASP A 91 14.82 2.44 -0.09
N GLU A 92 14.61 1.17 -0.45
CA GLU A 92 14.08 0.77 -1.76
C GLU A 92 12.65 1.27 -1.95
N LYS A 93 11.78 1.10 -0.94
CA LYS A 93 10.40 1.61 -0.96
C LYS A 93 10.39 3.14 -1.03
N THR A 94 11.30 3.80 -0.30
CA THR A 94 11.48 5.25 -0.35
C THR A 94 11.91 5.72 -1.74
N ALA A 95 12.83 5.03 -2.38
CA ALA A 95 13.27 5.34 -3.75
C ALA A 95 12.13 5.15 -4.77
N ALA A 96 11.35 4.08 -4.64
CA ALA A 96 10.17 3.83 -5.47
C ALA A 96 9.10 4.94 -5.27
N SER A 97 8.83 5.30 -4.03
CA SER A 97 7.92 6.39 -3.66
C SER A 97 8.38 7.73 -4.20
N ALA A 98 9.69 8.00 -4.21
CA ALA A 98 10.27 9.20 -4.81
C ALA A 98 10.05 9.26 -6.33
N LYS A 99 10.13 8.14 -7.03
CA LYS A 99 9.80 8.07 -8.48
C LYS A 99 8.31 8.37 -8.70
N THR A 100 7.44 7.76 -7.93
CA THR A 100 5.99 8.00 -7.98
C THR A 100 5.66 9.46 -7.69
N ALA A 101 6.23 10.03 -6.63
CA ALA A 101 6.02 11.43 -6.26
C ALA A 101 6.47 12.41 -7.37
N ARG A 102 7.59 12.10 -8.06
CA ARG A 102 8.04 12.90 -9.23
C ARG A 102 7.06 12.80 -10.39
N ALA A 103 6.59 11.60 -10.71
CA ALA A 103 5.59 11.40 -11.76
C ALA A 103 4.28 12.15 -11.48
N LEU A 104 3.92 12.31 -10.20
CA LEU A 104 2.78 13.12 -9.74
C LEU A 104 3.06 14.62 -9.70
N GLY A 105 4.29 15.07 -9.97
CA GLY A 105 4.68 16.47 -9.85
C GLY A 105 4.81 17.00 -8.41
N ILE A 106 4.88 16.10 -7.42
CA ILE A 106 5.04 16.41 -5.98
C ILE A 106 6.38 15.96 -5.41
N GLY A 107 7.38 15.76 -6.27
CA GLY A 107 8.70 15.26 -5.86
C GLY A 107 9.38 16.14 -4.81
N LYS A 108 9.30 17.47 -4.96
CA LYS A 108 9.84 18.42 -3.96
C LYS A 108 9.11 18.33 -2.62
N PHE A 109 7.78 18.21 -2.66
CA PHE A 109 6.98 18.01 -1.45
C PHE A 109 7.38 16.71 -0.75
N PHE A 110 7.47 15.59 -1.49
CA PHE A 110 7.86 14.30 -0.93
C PHE A 110 9.26 14.37 -0.31
N ALA A 111 10.25 14.93 -1.00
CA ALA A 111 11.61 15.06 -0.48
C ALA A 111 11.66 15.81 0.85
N ALA A 112 10.88 16.88 0.99
CA ALA A 112 10.79 17.67 2.22
C ALA A 112 10.00 16.98 3.35
N ASN A 113 9.10 16.05 3.03
CA ASN A 113 8.18 15.46 4.01
C ASN A 113 8.33 13.95 4.21
N LYS A 114 9.24 13.26 3.52
CA LYS A 114 9.38 11.79 3.59
C LYS A 114 9.70 11.26 5.00
N LYS A 115 10.23 12.09 5.88
CA LYS A 115 10.45 11.75 7.30
C LYS A 115 9.20 11.94 8.18
N ASN A 116 8.20 12.64 7.68
CA ASN A 116 6.94 12.91 8.39
C ASN A 116 5.91 11.88 7.95
N THR A 117 6.03 10.66 8.47
CA THR A 117 5.07 9.58 8.21
C THR A 117 3.68 9.92 8.78
N SER A 118 2.64 9.19 8.36
CA SER A 118 1.24 9.54 8.67
C SER A 118 0.83 10.94 8.15
N THR A 119 1.50 11.40 7.07
CA THR A 119 1.11 12.62 6.37
C THR A 119 0.15 12.28 5.23
N VAL A 120 -1.00 12.95 5.22
CA VAL A 120 -2.02 12.85 4.16
C VAL A 120 -2.16 14.21 3.51
N ILE A 121 -2.06 14.24 2.18
CA ILE A 121 -2.33 15.44 1.38
C ILE A 121 -3.40 15.15 0.34
N VAL A 122 -4.21 16.16 0.06
CA VAL A 122 -5.18 16.15 -1.04
C VAL A 122 -4.74 17.17 -2.07
N LEU A 123 -4.56 16.71 -3.28
CA LEU A 123 -4.10 17.50 -4.42
C LEU A 123 -5.25 17.72 -5.38
N GLY A 124 -5.49 18.97 -5.69
CA GLY A 124 -6.38 19.39 -6.75
C GLY A 124 -5.65 19.57 -8.09
N LYS A 125 -6.29 20.28 -9.00
CA LYS A 125 -5.75 20.58 -10.33
C LYS A 125 -4.37 21.27 -10.23
N LYS A 126 -3.46 20.91 -11.15
CA LYS A 126 -2.08 21.40 -11.19
C LYS A 126 -1.32 21.16 -9.87
N ASN A 127 -1.64 20.07 -9.17
CA ASN A 127 -1.03 19.67 -7.88
C ASN A 127 -1.16 20.72 -6.77
N LYS A 128 -2.17 21.59 -6.85
CA LYS A 128 -2.48 22.51 -5.75
C LYS A 128 -2.87 21.70 -4.51
N ILE A 129 -2.18 21.91 -3.42
CA ILE A 129 -2.53 21.30 -2.13
C ILE A 129 -3.83 21.93 -1.64
N LEU A 130 -4.88 21.11 -1.52
CA LEU A 130 -6.19 21.51 -0.98
C LEU A 130 -6.29 21.23 0.51
N PHE A 131 -5.62 20.17 0.96
CA PHE A 131 -5.58 19.75 2.36
C PHE A 131 -4.24 19.10 2.65
N LYS A 132 -3.71 19.32 3.85
CA LYS A 132 -2.52 18.64 4.37
C LYS A 132 -2.69 18.45 5.87
N THR A 133 -2.42 17.24 6.34
CA THR A 133 -2.37 16.94 7.76
C THR A 133 -1.32 15.87 8.05
N THR A 134 -0.86 15.81 9.29
CA THR A 134 0.07 14.80 9.80
C THR A 134 -0.42 14.35 11.17
N HIS A 135 -0.38 13.04 11.44
CA HIS A 135 -0.83 12.45 12.71
C HIS A 135 -2.27 12.83 13.11
N ASN A 136 -3.14 13.00 12.16
CA ASN A 136 -4.55 13.32 12.40
C ASN A 136 -5.37 12.03 12.44
N TYR A 137 -6.18 11.85 13.46
CA TYR A 137 -7.05 10.69 13.67
C TYR A 137 -8.53 11.03 13.50
N ASP A 138 -8.85 12.30 13.21
CA ASP A 138 -10.22 12.75 12.96
C ASP A 138 -10.68 12.29 11.57
N ARG A 139 -11.51 11.26 11.55
CA ARG A 139 -12.12 10.72 10.33
C ARG A 139 -12.91 11.76 9.56
N ASP A 140 -13.64 12.63 10.27
CA ASP A 140 -14.52 13.62 9.64
C ASP A 140 -13.72 14.75 8.98
N ALA A 141 -12.54 15.07 9.49
CA ALA A 141 -11.63 15.99 8.80
C ALA A 141 -11.23 15.47 7.42
N TYR A 142 -10.97 14.16 7.29
CA TYR A 142 -10.69 13.53 6.00
C TYR A 142 -11.91 13.53 5.08
N VAL A 143 -13.09 13.17 5.62
CA VAL A 143 -14.35 13.18 4.84
C VAL A 143 -14.60 14.55 4.27
N ARG A 144 -14.54 15.61 5.10
CA ARG A 144 -14.71 17.01 4.64
C ARG A 144 -13.72 17.38 3.55
N ALA A 145 -12.44 17.05 3.75
CA ALA A 145 -11.38 17.36 2.76
C ALA A 145 -11.58 16.64 1.43
N PHE A 146 -12.03 15.39 1.46
CA PHE A 146 -12.28 14.58 0.27
C PHE A 146 -13.51 15.06 -0.49
N ASP A 147 -14.61 15.34 0.22
CA ASP A 147 -15.83 15.88 -0.38
C ASP A 147 -15.59 17.26 -1.00
N GLU A 148 -14.85 18.13 -0.33
CA GLU A 148 -14.47 19.44 -0.87
C GLU A 148 -13.61 19.32 -2.13
N ALA A 149 -12.65 18.39 -2.16
CA ALA A 149 -11.82 18.16 -3.34
C ALA A 149 -12.64 17.66 -4.52
N VAL A 150 -13.56 16.71 -4.29
CA VAL A 150 -14.48 16.21 -5.32
C VAL A 150 -15.38 17.32 -5.84
N ALA A 151 -15.98 18.13 -4.96
CA ALA A 151 -16.84 19.24 -5.35
C ALA A 151 -16.10 20.29 -6.21
N LYS A 152 -14.85 20.65 -5.82
CA LYS A 152 -14.01 21.57 -6.60
C LYS A 152 -13.66 21.01 -7.99
N ALA A 153 -13.40 19.71 -8.11
CA ALA A 153 -13.11 19.08 -9.39
C ALA A 153 -14.34 19.11 -10.31
N SER A 154 -15.51 18.80 -9.76
CA SER A 154 -16.78 18.78 -10.50
C SER A 154 -17.17 20.18 -11.01
N SER A 155 -17.07 21.20 -10.17
CA SER A 155 -17.40 22.59 -10.55
C SER A 155 -16.49 23.12 -11.67
N MET A 156 -15.20 22.78 -11.63
CA MET A 156 -14.26 23.15 -12.71
C MET A 156 -14.52 22.41 -14.02
N SER A 157 -15.01 21.17 -13.96
CA SER A 157 -15.39 20.41 -15.15
C SER A 157 -16.61 21.00 -15.83
N MET A 158 -17.60 21.48 -15.08
CA MET A 158 -18.80 22.14 -15.64
C MET A 158 -18.44 23.48 -16.31
N LYS A 159 -17.60 24.30 -15.69
CA LYS A 159 -17.18 25.59 -16.24
C LYS A 159 -16.38 25.47 -17.56
N LYS A 160 -15.79 24.32 -17.86
CA LYS A 160 -15.05 24.11 -19.11
C LYS A 160 -15.95 23.72 -20.29
N ARG A 161 -17.20 23.31 -20.03
CA ARG A 161 -18.14 22.83 -21.05
C ARG A 161 -19.16 23.90 -21.49
N GLY A 162 -19.23 25.02 -20.80
CA GLY A 162 -20.03 26.18 -21.21
C GLY A 162 -19.13 27.30 -21.71
#